data_b64295064ed75910e8171cc3f5b5621e
#
_entry.id   b64295064ed75910e8171cc3f5b5621e
#
_cell.length_a   1.000
_cell.length_b   1.000
_cell.length_c   1.000
_cell.angle_alpha   90.00
_cell.angle_beta   90.00
_cell.angle_gamma   90.00
#
_symmetry.space_group_name_H-M   'P 1'
#
loop_
_entity.id
_entity.type
_entity.pdbx_description
1 polymer ?
#
loop_
_entity_poly.entity_id
_entity_poly.type
_entity_poly.pdbx_seq_one_letter_code
_entity_poly.pdbx_strand_id
1 'polypeptide(L)'
;STTRRTLILSDGCLNAGITAPDEVARIVSDGLERSRIRTATLGFGDGYDENLLEQLASCSGGNLYDANSAEKLPAILEAELEGLQRIACQNVRVRVRKLDFCENWVLFASYHSVSLPDGRLEISLGDLTSEESATLVFHLDVLPLPILPSGEPVATLEGERLLELEILWDDLSTPELASRTHTQTIRILSTQNPADIRIDEDVIPAVATQCAGLAVEKATDAANKQETQKATLILKEALTKLESLGNVAKAADGIQALRSLLSIIEEYGTLDPRAAKSAKFRSSHMRKMKSMAAWTLDEEAPSYSMMKITPQNNSDDTSKS
;
A
#
# COMPACT_ATOMS: atom_id res chain seq x y z
N SER A 1 12.92 -26.55 -4.72
CA SER A 1 13.34 -25.28 -4.09
C SER A 1 12.71 -25.18 -2.71
N THR A 2 13.40 -24.57 -1.76
CA THR A 2 12.89 -24.41 -0.38
C THR A 2 12.52 -22.95 -0.18
N THR A 3 11.24 -22.68 0.04
CA THR A 3 10.76 -21.35 0.42
C THR A 3 11.15 -21.06 1.87
N ARG A 4 11.73 -19.89 2.14
CA ARG A 4 12.17 -19.48 3.47
C ARG A 4 11.47 -18.18 3.85
N ARG A 5 10.96 -18.13 5.09
CA ARG A 5 10.31 -16.93 5.62
C ARG A 5 10.72 -16.71 7.07
N THR A 6 10.88 -15.47 7.45
CA THR A 6 11.07 -15.03 8.84
C THR A 6 9.80 -14.30 9.26
N LEU A 7 9.33 -14.57 10.48
CA LEU A 7 8.30 -13.79 11.13
C LEU A 7 8.93 -13.11 12.36
N ILE A 8 8.91 -11.77 12.37
CA ILE A 8 9.39 -10.96 13.51
C ILE A 8 8.16 -10.57 14.32
N LEU A 9 8.15 -10.95 15.59
CA LEU A 9 7.16 -10.51 16.57
C LEU A 9 7.78 -9.46 17.47
N SER A 10 7.10 -8.32 17.66
CA SER A 10 7.56 -7.25 18.54
C SER A 10 6.40 -6.65 19.32
N ASP A 11 6.62 -6.43 20.61
CA ASP A 11 5.72 -5.73 21.53
C ASP A 11 6.26 -4.35 21.92
N GLY A 12 7.40 -3.94 21.38
CA GLY A 12 8.08 -2.70 21.72
C GLY A 12 8.91 -2.10 20.58
N CYS A 13 9.79 -1.19 20.97
CA CYS A 13 10.71 -0.50 20.09
C CYS A 13 12.13 -1.08 20.16
N LEU A 14 12.94 -0.86 19.13
CA LEU A 14 14.36 -1.17 19.16
C LEU A 14 15.06 -0.28 20.18
N ASN A 15 15.70 -0.89 21.19
CA ASN A 15 16.34 -0.18 22.30
C ASN A 15 17.83 -0.53 22.49
N ALA A 16 18.38 -1.47 21.70
CA ALA A 16 19.78 -1.88 21.77
C ALA A 16 20.29 -2.37 20.42
N GLY A 17 21.59 -2.29 20.19
CA GLY A 17 22.23 -2.71 18.94
C GLY A 17 21.99 -1.71 17.80
N ILE A 18 21.70 -2.23 16.63
CA ILE A 18 21.35 -1.41 15.45
C ILE A 18 19.89 -0.97 15.62
N THR A 19 19.67 0.32 15.87
CA THR A 19 18.34 0.89 16.13
C THR A 19 17.86 1.82 15.01
N ALA A 20 18.74 2.20 14.07
CA ALA A 20 18.37 3.02 12.94
C ALA A 20 17.47 2.22 11.97
N PRO A 21 16.21 2.64 11.72
CA PRO A 21 15.26 1.88 10.91
C PRO A 21 15.78 1.52 9.51
N ASP A 22 16.43 2.47 8.84
CA ASP A 22 16.98 2.27 7.49
C ASP A 22 18.12 1.24 7.46
N GLU A 23 18.93 1.18 8.53
CA GLU A 23 20.02 0.21 8.62
C GLU A 23 19.47 -1.21 8.86
N VAL A 24 18.44 -1.34 9.70
CA VAL A 24 17.76 -2.62 9.93
C VAL A 24 17.03 -3.08 8.68
N ALA A 25 16.34 -2.18 7.98
CA ALA A 25 15.67 -2.47 6.71
C ALA A 25 16.67 -2.95 5.64
N ARG A 26 17.88 -2.36 5.58
CA ARG A 26 18.92 -2.81 4.68
C ARG A 26 19.38 -4.24 4.98
N ILE A 27 19.51 -4.62 6.24
CA ILE A 27 19.85 -6.00 6.62
C ILE A 27 18.79 -6.98 6.15
N VAL A 28 17.50 -6.63 6.28
CA VAL A 28 16.38 -7.46 5.81
C VAL A 28 16.39 -7.56 4.29
N SER A 29 16.61 -6.45 3.59
CA SER A 29 16.71 -6.42 2.13
C SER A 29 17.88 -7.26 1.62
N ASP A 30 19.05 -7.15 2.23
CA ASP A 30 20.23 -7.99 1.97
C ASP A 30 19.92 -9.49 2.17
N GLY A 31 19.13 -9.82 3.21
CA GLY A 31 18.67 -11.19 3.47
C GLY A 31 17.77 -11.73 2.36
N LEU A 32 16.90 -10.89 1.82
CA LEU A 32 16.07 -11.24 0.66
C LEU A 32 16.94 -11.49 -0.59
N GLU A 33 17.85 -10.56 -0.91
CA GLU A 33 18.69 -10.65 -2.10
C GLU A 33 19.61 -11.87 -2.08
N ARG A 34 20.29 -12.11 -0.96
CA ARG A 34 21.30 -13.18 -0.83
C ARG A 34 20.72 -14.56 -0.57
N SER A 35 19.66 -14.64 0.20
CA SER A 35 19.13 -15.92 0.73
C SER A 35 17.67 -16.17 0.35
N ARG A 36 17.04 -15.25 -0.35
CA ARG A 36 15.60 -15.29 -0.71
C ARG A 36 14.71 -15.50 0.51
N ILE A 37 15.07 -14.87 1.64
CA ILE A 37 14.29 -14.90 2.88
C ILE A 37 13.40 -13.67 2.93
N ARG A 38 12.09 -13.89 2.95
CA ARG A 38 11.12 -12.82 3.17
C ARG A 38 10.81 -12.67 4.64
N THR A 39 10.55 -11.45 5.05
CA THR A 39 10.27 -11.10 6.44
C THR A 39 8.86 -10.57 6.55
N ALA A 40 7.99 -11.32 7.23
CA ALA A 40 6.72 -10.81 7.74
C ALA A 40 6.95 -10.24 9.15
N THR A 41 6.18 -9.25 9.55
CA THR A 41 6.27 -8.63 10.86
C THR A 41 4.91 -8.65 11.55
N LEU A 42 4.93 -8.81 12.87
CA LEU A 42 3.74 -8.78 13.71
C LEU A 42 3.99 -7.88 14.91
N GLY A 43 3.20 -6.81 15.01
CA GLY A 43 3.16 -5.96 16.19
C GLY A 43 2.16 -6.50 17.20
N PHE A 44 2.54 -6.59 18.46
CA PHE A 44 1.70 -7.07 19.54
C PHE A 44 1.43 -6.00 20.60
N GLY A 45 0.16 -5.76 20.90
CA GLY A 45 -0.25 -4.74 21.87
C GLY A 45 -0.08 -3.31 21.34
N ASP A 46 0.20 -2.37 22.24
CA ASP A 46 0.24 -0.92 21.92
C ASP A 46 1.66 -0.32 21.90
N GLY A 47 2.68 -1.10 22.30
CA GLY A 47 4.05 -0.60 22.52
C GLY A 47 4.98 -0.68 21.31
N TYR A 48 4.63 -1.39 20.25
CA TYR A 48 5.53 -1.62 19.11
C TYR A 48 5.64 -0.40 18.18
N ASP A 49 6.75 -0.34 17.42
CA ASP A 49 6.98 0.67 16.39
C ASP A 49 6.41 0.18 15.05
N GLU A 50 5.22 0.70 14.70
CA GLU A 50 4.50 0.32 13.48
C GLU A 50 5.23 0.77 12.20
N ASN A 51 5.96 1.87 12.23
CA ASN A 51 6.69 2.36 11.06
C ASN A 51 7.88 1.46 10.75
N LEU A 52 8.62 1.07 11.79
CA LEU A 52 9.71 0.13 11.65
C LEU A 52 9.23 -1.23 11.14
N LEU A 53 8.17 -1.80 11.75
CA LEU A 53 7.66 -3.11 11.36
C LEU A 53 7.11 -3.11 9.93
N GLU A 54 6.41 -2.03 9.52
CA GLU A 54 5.97 -1.86 8.12
C GLU A 54 7.16 -1.79 7.17
N GLN A 55 8.19 -1.02 7.50
CA GLN A 55 9.39 -0.89 6.68
C GLN A 55 10.09 -2.23 6.50
N LEU A 56 10.26 -3.00 7.57
CA LEU A 56 10.90 -4.32 7.53
C LEU A 56 10.10 -5.34 6.69
N ALA A 57 8.78 -5.35 6.82
CA ALA A 57 7.94 -6.19 5.98
C ALA A 57 8.00 -5.77 4.51
N SER A 58 7.86 -4.47 4.26
CA SER A 58 7.77 -3.93 2.90
C SER A 58 9.06 -4.09 2.11
N CYS A 59 10.25 -3.88 2.71
CA CYS A 59 11.54 -4.00 2.03
C CYS A 59 11.86 -5.44 1.56
N SER A 60 11.18 -6.45 2.11
CA SER A 60 11.31 -7.85 1.70
C SER A 60 10.06 -8.40 0.98
N GLY A 61 9.03 -7.58 0.79
CA GLY A 61 7.76 -8.00 0.18
C GLY A 61 6.94 -8.94 1.07
N GLY A 62 7.14 -8.90 2.39
CA GLY A 62 6.33 -9.61 3.37
C GLY A 62 5.13 -8.78 3.86
N ASN A 63 4.39 -9.34 4.81
CA ASN A 63 3.19 -8.73 5.37
C ASN A 63 3.46 -8.13 6.75
N LEU A 64 2.79 -7.02 7.05
CA LEU A 64 2.66 -6.50 8.42
C LEU A 64 1.37 -7.06 9.01
N TYR A 65 1.43 -7.55 10.23
CA TYR A 65 0.28 -7.97 11.04
C TYR A 65 0.20 -7.15 12.32
N ASP A 66 -1.02 -6.98 12.82
CA ASP A 66 -1.32 -6.28 14.06
C ASP A 66 -2.20 -7.18 14.92
N ALA A 67 -1.73 -7.49 16.13
CA ALA A 67 -2.47 -8.29 17.09
C ALA A 67 -2.62 -7.54 18.41
N ASN A 68 -3.84 -7.23 18.79
CA ASN A 68 -4.17 -6.61 20.07
C ASN A 68 -4.39 -7.64 21.20
N SER A 69 -4.43 -8.92 20.86
CA SER A 69 -4.62 -10.01 21.82
C SER A 69 -3.94 -11.29 21.35
N ALA A 70 -3.58 -12.17 22.32
CA ALA A 70 -2.91 -13.43 22.04
C ALA A 70 -3.80 -14.42 21.27
N GLU A 71 -5.12 -14.28 21.35
CA GLU A 71 -6.09 -15.14 20.68
C GLU A 71 -6.01 -15.03 19.15
N LYS A 72 -5.52 -13.90 18.63
CA LYS A 72 -5.33 -13.70 17.19
C LYS A 72 -4.07 -14.36 16.63
N LEU A 73 -3.08 -14.65 17.45
CA LEU A 73 -1.79 -15.18 17.01
C LEU A 73 -1.89 -16.50 16.24
N PRO A 74 -2.66 -17.50 16.69
CA PRO A 74 -2.78 -18.76 15.96
C PRO A 74 -3.29 -18.58 14.53
N ALA A 75 -4.31 -17.75 14.33
CA ALA A 75 -4.90 -17.50 13.03
C ALA A 75 -3.92 -16.76 12.09
N ILE A 76 -3.12 -15.80 12.60
CA ILE A 76 -2.08 -15.11 11.83
C ILE A 76 -0.98 -16.09 11.41
N LEU A 77 -0.53 -16.96 12.34
CA LEU A 77 0.50 -17.96 12.05
C LEU A 77 0.00 -19.01 11.03
N GLU A 78 -1.26 -19.44 11.15
CA GLU A 78 -1.88 -20.38 10.22
C GLU A 78 -1.97 -19.76 8.82
N ALA A 79 -2.43 -18.51 8.70
CA ALA A 79 -2.50 -17.78 7.43
C ALA A 79 -1.12 -17.64 6.75
N GLU A 80 -0.05 -17.34 7.53
CA GLU A 80 1.32 -17.29 6.99
C GLU A 80 1.80 -18.67 6.51
N LEU A 81 1.51 -19.75 7.27
CA LEU A 81 1.89 -21.11 6.88
C LEU A 81 1.13 -21.61 5.65
N GLU A 82 -0.18 -21.38 5.59
CA GLU A 82 -1.00 -21.72 4.43
C GLU A 82 -0.54 -20.96 3.19
N GLY A 83 -0.26 -19.66 3.34
CA GLY A 83 0.29 -18.83 2.26
C GLY A 83 1.57 -19.42 1.67
N LEU A 84 2.47 -19.99 2.50
CA LEU A 84 3.70 -20.64 2.03
C LEU A 84 3.44 -21.87 1.15
N GLN A 85 2.39 -22.64 1.42
CA GLN A 85 2.06 -23.87 0.68
C GLN A 85 1.42 -23.60 -0.68
N ARG A 86 0.83 -22.40 -0.88
CA ARG A 86 0.08 -22.03 -2.09
C ARG A 86 0.87 -21.13 -3.05
N ILE A 87 2.14 -20.84 -2.76
CA ILE A 87 2.95 -19.97 -3.62
C ILE A 87 3.08 -20.58 -5.02
N ALA A 88 2.63 -19.84 -6.03
CA ALA A 88 2.74 -20.19 -7.44
C ALA A 88 3.94 -19.49 -8.11
N CYS A 89 4.17 -18.23 -7.77
CA CYS A 89 5.25 -17.42 -8.30
C CYS A 89 6.08 -16.80 -7.17
N GLN A 90 7.40 -16.86 -7.28
CA GLN A 90 8.32 -16.20 -6.33
C GLN A 90 9.03 -15.01 -6.97
N ASN A 91 9.47 -14.08 -6.12
CA ASN A 91 10.26 -12.92 -6.54
C ASN A 91 9.61 -12.11 -7.66
N VAL A 92 8.29 -11.93 -7.60
CA VAL A 92 7.58 -11.13 -8.60
C VAL A 92 8.04 -9.68 -8.49
N ARG A 93 8.57 -9.16 -9.58
CA ARG A 93 9.06 -7.79 -9.69
C ARG A 93 8.51 -7.14 -10.95
N VAL A 94 8.25 -5.85 -10.87
CA VAL A 94 7.83 -5.05 -12.02
C VAL A 94 8.85 -3.95 -12.23
N ARG A 95 9.52 -3.93 -13.37
CA ARG A 95 10.38 -2.84 -13.79
C ARG A 95 9.59 -1.90 -14.66
N VAL A 96 9.61 -0.63 -14.29
CA VAL A 96 8.88 0.42 -14.99
C VAL A 96 9.87 1.36 -15.66
N ARG A 97 9.70 1.55 -16.97
CA ARG A 97 10.43 2.55 -17.74
C ARG A 97 9.47 3.62 -18.22
N LYS A 98 9.80 4.88 -17.94
CA LYS A 98 9.12 6.02 -18.54
C LYS A 98 9.51 6.15 -20.01
N LEU A 99 8.55 6.40 -20.88
CA LEU A 99 8.74 6.62 -22.32
C LEU A 99 8.41 8.08 -22.70
N ASP A 100 8.59 8.41 -23.97
CA ASP A 100 8.72 9.78 -24.47
C ASP A 100 7.52 10.70 -24.19
N PHE A 101 6.29 10.16 -24.17
CA PHE A 101 5.07 10.94 -23.97
C PHE A 101 4.59 10.99 -22.51
N CYS A 102 5.28 10.36 -21.58
CA CYS A 102 5.00 10.47 -20.16
C CYS A 102 5.90 11.54 -19.54
N GLU A 103 5.32 12.64 -19.06
CA GLU A 103 6.08 13.73 -18.41
C GLU A 103 6.48 13.32 -17.00
N ASN A 104 5.50 12.96 -16.18
CA ASN A 104 5.67 12.47 -14.82
C ASN A 104 4.79 11.25 -14.56
N TRP A 105 5.12 10.54 -13.51
CA TRP A 105 4.29 9.46 -13.02
C TRP A 105 4.45 9.26 -11.51
N VAL A 106 3.39 8.80 -10.88
CA VAL A 106 3.36 8.48 -9.45
C VAL A 106 2.75 7.09 -9.26
N LEU A 107 3.44 6.25 -8.49
CA LEU A 107 2.90 4.96 -8.05
C LEU A 107 2.19 5.17 -6.70
N PHE A 108 0.93 4.76 -6.59
CA PHE A 108 0.18 4.85 -5.33
C PHE A 108 0.41 3.68 -4.38
N ALA A 109 0.94 2.56 -4.90
CA ALA A 109 1.16 1.35 -4.11
C ALA A 109 2.29 1.52 -3.07
N SER A 110 2.21 0.77 -1.95
CA SER A 110 3.22 0.73 -0.88
C SER A 110 4.10 -0.51 -1.03
N TYR A 111 4.75 -0.65 -2.18
CA TYR A 111 5.73 -1.69 -2.38
C TYR A 111 7.15 -1.14 -2.30
N HIS A 112 8.07 -1.96 -1.82
CA HIS A 112 9.48 -1.59 -1.89
C HIS A 112 9.89 -1.36 -3.35
N SER A 113 10.55 -0.25 -3.61
CA SER A 113 10.99 0.10 -4.96
C SER A 113 12.40 0.67 -4.94
N VAL A 114 13.17 0.33 -5.98
CA VAL A 114 14.57 0.75 -6.14
C VAL A 114 14.78 1.32 -7.53
N SER A 115 15.43 2.48 -7.61
CA SER A 115 15.87 3.02 -8.89
C SER A 115 17.07 2.25 -9.42
N LEU A 116 16.95 1.71 -10.62
CA LEU A 116 18.02 0.99 -11.29
C LEU A 116 18.99 1.96 -12.02
N PRO A 117 20.25 1.56 -12.26
CA PRO A 117 21.22 2.39 -12.95
C PRO A 117 20.82 2.82 -14.37
N ASP A 118 19.94 2.05 -15.02
CA ASP A 118 19.41 2.33 -16.36
C ASP A 118 18.18 3.24 -16.37
N GLY A 119 17.83 3.83 -15.22
CA GLY A 119 16.73 4.77 -15.06
C GLY A 119 15.36 4.12 -14.89
N ARG A 120 15.26 2.79 -14.86
CA ARG A 120 14.01 2.08 -14.53
C ARG A 120 13.77 2.08 -13.03
N LEU A 121 12.51 2.01 -12.63
CA LEU A 121 12.12 1.70 -11.24
C LEU A 121 11.79 0.21 -11.15
N GLU A 122 12.43 -0.53 -10.25
CA GLU A 122 12.06 -1.91 -9.91
C GLU A 122 11.17 -1.91 -8.67
N ILE A 123 9.99 -2.51 -8.77
CA ILE A 123 8.98 -2.63 -7.70
C ILE A 123 8.93 -4.11 -7.31
N SER A 124 9.15 -4.42 -6.04
CA SER A 124 9.11 -5.79 -5.52
C SER A 124 7.71 -6.12 -5.00
N LEU A 125 6.97 -6.97 -5.73
CA LEU A 125 5.64 -7.43 -5.32
C LEU A 125 5.68 -8.60 -4.34
N GLY A 126 6.77 -9.32 -4.33
CA GLY A 126 6.93 -10.47 -3.46
C GLY A 126 6.54 -11.79 -4.10
N ASP A 127 6.15 -12.76 -3.28
CA ASP A 127 5.59 -14.02 -3.74
C ASP A 127 4.10 -13.85 -3.95
N LEU A 128 3.55 -14.56 -4.93
CA LEU A 128 2.11 -14.62 -5.18
C LEU A 128 1.65 -16.08 -5.13
N THR A 129 0.53 -16.29 -4.46
CA THR A 129 -0.16 -17.59 -4.47
C THR A 129 -0.97 -17.75 -5.76
N SER A 130 -1.47 -18.94 -6.04
CA SER A 130 -2.28 -19.22 -7.23
C SER A 130 -3.60 -18.43 -7.29
N GLU A 131 -4.07 -17.96 -6.14
CA GLU A 131 -5.33 -17.23 -5.99
C GLU A 131 -5.13 -15.72 -5.77
N GLU A 132 -3.88 -15.26 -5.63
CA GLU A 132 -3.57 -13.85 -5.43
C GLU A 132 -3.41 -13.10 -6.74
N SER A 133 -3.89 -11.85 -6.72
CA SER A 133 -3.55 -10.82 -7.70
C SER A 133 -2.92 -9.61 -6.99
N ALA A 134 -1.96 -8.97 -7.65
CA ALA A 134 -1.40 -7.71 -7.18
C ALA A 134 -1.79 -6.60 -8.16
N THR A 135 -2.31 -5.49 -7.64
CA THR A 135 -2.72 -4.35 -8.45
C THR A 135 -1.79 -3.17 -8.20
N LEU A 136 -1.25 -2.62 -9.27
CA LEU A 136 -0.47 -1.39 -9.25
C LEU A 136 -1.27 -0.27 -9.91
N VAL A 137 -1.42 0.85 -9.22
CA VAL A 137 -2.10 2.05 -9.74
C VAL A 137 -1.07 3.13 -9.97
N PHE A 138 -1.05 3.65 -11.18
CA PHE A 138 -0.18 4.75 -11.60
C PHE A 138 -1.02 5.98 -11.96
N HIS A 139 -0.56 7.14 -11.53
CA HIS A 139 -0.96 8.42 -12.12
C HIS A 139 0.10 8.84 -13.13
N LEU A 140 -0.31 9.20 -14.33
CA LEU A 140 0.57 9.58 -15.41
C LEU A 140 0.21 11.00 -15.88
N ASP A 141 1.19 11.90 -15.93
CA ASP A 141 1.07 13.16 -16.62
C ASP A 141 1.56 12.98 -18.06
N VAL A 142 0.68 13.23 -19.02
CA VAL A 142 0.93 12.96 -20.43
C VAL A 142 1.27 14.27 -21.12
N LEU A 143 2.39 14.30 -21.87
CA LEU A 143 2.76 15.44 -22.68
C LEU A 143 1.71 15.69 -23.78
N PRO A 144 1.45 16.95 -24.15
CA PRO A 144 0.62 17.27 -25.30
C PRO A 144 1.14 16.56 -26.55
N LEU A 145 0.23 15.90 -27.27
CA LEU A 145 0.61 15.27 -28.54
C LEU A 145 0.96 16.34 -29.58
N PRO A 146 1.99 16.11 -30.42
CA PRO A 146 2.32 17.02 -31.49
C PRO A 146 1.12 17.23 -32.42
N ILE A 147 0.91 18.47 -32.84
CA ILE A 147 -0.13 18.84 -33.79
C ILE A 147 0.54 19.08 -35.15
N LEU A 148 0.03 18.46 -36.21
CA LEU A 148 0.46 18.70 -37.58
C LEU A 148 0.16 20.15 -37.99
N PRO A 149 0.85 20.70 -38.99
CA PRO A 149 0.54 22.02 -39.54
C PRO A 149 -0.91 22.11 -40.06
N SER A 150 -1.55 21.01 -40.38
CA SER A 150 -2.99 20.90 -40.74
C SER A 150 -3.94 21.12 -39.55
N GLY A 151 -3.42 21.22 -38.31
CA GLY A 151 -4.23 21.27 -37.08
C GLY A 151 -4.67 19.90 -36.56
N GLU A 152 -4.27 18.81 -37.19
CA GLU A 152 -4.58 17.46 -36.76
C GLU A 152 -3.48 16.94 -35.82
N PRO A 153 -3.83 16.18 -34.75
CA PRO A 153 -2.83 15.56 -33.91
C PRO A 153 -2.07 14.48 -34.69
N VAL A 154 -0.77 14.40 -34.47
CA VAL A 154 0.06 13.28 -34.96
C VAL A 154 -0.35 12.05 -34.17
N ALA A 155 -1.36 11.35 -34.65
CA ALA A 155 -1.78 10.08 -34.07
C ALA A 155 -1.13 8.94 -34.85
N THR A 156 -0.34 8.14 -34.18
CA THR A 156 0.02 6.83 -34.72
C THR A 156 -1.18 5.89 -34.55
N LEU A 157 -1.44 5.04 -35.53
CA LEU A 157 -2.53 4.04 -35.46
C LEU A 157 -2.40 3.13 -34.23
N GLU A 158 -1.17 3.00 -33.69
CA GLU A 158 -0.86 2.18 -32.52
C GLU A 158 -0.91 2.95 -31.19
N GLY A 159 -1.08 4.26 -31.21
CA GLY A 159 -1.02 5.14 -30.04
C GLY A 159 0.40 5.41 -29.54
N GLU A 160 0.52 6.47 -28.76
CA GLU A 160 1.79 6.91 -28.19
C GLU A 160 2.15 6.12 -26.93
N ARG A 161 3.42 5.75 -26.78
CA ARG A 161 3.90 4.92 -25.68
C ARG A 161 4.16 5.77 -24.44
N LEU A 162 3.60 5.38 -23.30
CA LEU A 162 3.73 6.07 -22.03
C LEU A 162 4.70 5.37 -21.07
N LEU A 163 4.47 4.09 -20.85
CA LEU A 163 5.28 3.26 -19.97
C LEU A 163 5.58 1.92 -20.64
N GLU A 164 6.74 1.36 -20.31
CA GLU A 164 7.08 -0.02 -20.53
C GLU A 164 7.18 -0.73 -19.19
N LEU A 165 6.45 -1.82 -19.04
CA LEU A 165 6.42 -2.67 -17.85
C LEU A 165 7.07 -4.00 -18.18
N GLU A 166 8.13 -4.36 -17.46
CA GLU A 166 8.77 -5.68 -17.53
C GLU A 166 8.45 -6.43 -16.23
N ILE A 167 7.65 -7.48 -16.32
CA ILE A 167 7.24 -8.32 -15.20
C ILE A 167 8.15 -9.53 -15.15
N LEU A 168 8.81 -9.75 -14.02
CA LEU A 168 9.77 -10.85 -13.81
C LEU A 168 9.28 -11.69 -12.61
N TRP A 169 9.36 -13.00 -12.73
CA TRP A 169 9.06 -13.93 -11.64
C TRP A 169 9.79 -15.24 -11.78
N ASP A 170 9.92 -15.95 -10.67
CA ASP A 170 10.39 -17.33 -10.64
C ASP A 170 9.16 -18.26 -10.60
N ASP A 171 9.02 -19.09 -11.62
CA ASP A 171 7.89 -20.01 -11.80
C ASP A 171 8.15 -21.31 -11.02
N LEU A 172 7.28 -21.62 -10.07
CA LEU A 172 7.36 -22.81 -9.23
C LEU A 172 6.56 -24.00 -9.79
N SER A 173 5.76 -23.77 -10.82
CA SER A 173 4.96 -24.83 -11.45
C SER A 173 5.79 -25.83 -12.26
N THR A 174 7.03 -25.49 -12.56
CA THR A 174 7.97 -26.37 -13.26
C THR A 174 8.99 -27.01 -12.31
N PRO A 175 9.40 -28.28 -12.52
CA PRO A 175 10.41 -28.93 -11.67
C PRO A 175 11.75 -28.19 -11.62
N GLU A 176 12.11 -27.51 -12.70
CA GLU A 176 13.25 -26.61 -12.78
C GLU A 176 12.75 -25.18 -12.50
N LEU A 177 13.32 -24.55 -11.49
CA LEU A 177 13.02 -23.15 -11.17
C LEU A 177 13.33 -22.28 -12.38
N ALA A 178 12.32 -21.91 -13.14
CA ALA A 178 12.48 -21.10 -14.34
C ALA A 178 12.13 -19.64 -14.07
N SER A 179 13.10 -18.74 -14.28
CA SER A 179 12.80 -17.31 -14.30
C SER A 179 12.04 -16.96 -15.58
N ARG A 180 10.93 -16.27 -15.44
CA ARG A 180 10.06 -15.83 -16.52
C ARG A 180 10.08 -14.30 -16.61
N THR A 181 9.85 -13.81 -17.82
CA THR A 181 9.74 -12.37 -18.09
C THR A 181 8.60 -12.13 -19.07
N HIS A 182 7.79 -11.11 -18.79
CA HIS A 182 6.77 -10.60 -19.69
C HIS A 182 6.89 -9.09 -19.80
N THR A 183 6.82 -8.57 -21.04
CA THR A 183 6.90 -7.12 -21.28
C THR A 183 5.59 -6.62 -21.83
N GLN A 184 5.06 -5.55 -21.24
CA GLN A 184 3.86 -4.85 -21.64
C GLN A 184 4.14 -3.36 -21.84
N THR A 185 3.61 -2.79 -22.92
CA THR A 185 3.69 -1.34 -23.15
C THR A 185 2.33 -0.71 -22.92
N ILE A 186 2.28 0.31 -22.09
CA ILE A 186 1.08 1.15 -21.87
C ILE A 186 1.10 2.27 -22.91
N ARG A 187 -0.01 2.41 -23.62
CA ARG A 187 -0.18 3.38 -24.73
C ARG A 187 -1.40 4.24 -24.50
N ILE A 188 -1.41 5.43 -25.10
CA ILE A 188 -2.56 6.32 -25.18
C ILE A 188 -2.88 6.61 -26.64
N LEU A 189 -4.16 6.60 -26.96
CA LEU A 189 -4.67 7.04 -28.25
C LEU A 189 -5.18 8.48 -28.14
N SER A 190 -4.85 9.33 -29.08
CA SER A 190 -5.45 10.65 -29.17
C SER A 190 -6.81 10.58 -29.88
N THR A 191 -7.73 11.43 -29.45
CA THR A 191 -9.01 11.63 -30.13
C THR A 191 -9.34 13.11 -30.21
N GLN A 192 -10.00 13.51 -31.29
CA GLN A 192 -10.57 14.87 -31.43
C GLN A 192 -12.00 14.95 -30.87
N ASN A 193 -12.62 13.81 -30.60
CA ASN A 193 -13.98 13.75 -30.10
C ASN A 193 -13.97 13.53 -28.58
N PRO A 194 -14.36 14.53 -27.75
CA PRO A 194 -14.42 14.37 -26.29
C PRO A 194 -15.31 13.22 -25.82
N ALA A 195 -16.29 12.78 -26.63
CA ALA A 195 -17.16 11.66 -26.29
C ALA A 195 -16.44 10.29 -26.29
N ASP A 196 -15.26 10.20 -26.92
CA ASP A 196 -14.45 8.98 -26.93
C ASP A 196 -13.63 8.84 -25.63
N ILE A 197 -13.49 9.94 -24.86
CA ILE A 197 -12.80 9.92 -23.57
C ILE A 197 -13.76 9.32 -22.56
N ARG A 198 -13.47 8.10 -22.13
CA ARG A 198 -14.28 7.35 -21.15
C ARG A 198 -13.44 6.96 -19.96
N ILE A 199 -14.05 7.06 -18.79
CA ILE A 199 -13.49 6.46 -17.57
C ILE A 199 -13.85 4.97 -17.60
N ASP A 200 -12.84 4.12 -17.51
CA ASP A 200 -13.06 2.70 -17.28
C ASP A 200 -13.50 2.51 -15.82
N GLU A 201 -14.78 2.22 -15.64
CA GLU A 201 -15.35 2.08 -14.30
C GLU A 201 -14.77 0.92 -13.50
N ASP A 202 -14.16 -0.08 -14.15
CA ASP A 202 -13.57 -1.24 -13.48
C ASP A 202 -12.25 -0.91 -12.78
N VAL A 203 -11.60 0.20 -13.15
CA VAL A 203 -10.40 0.68 -12.43
C VAL A 203 -10.72 1.55 -11.22
N ILE A 204 -11.95 2.07 -11.10
CA ILE A 204 -12.35 2.99 -10.02
C ILE A 204 -12.11 2.39 -8.61
N PRO A 205 -12.51 1.14 -8.30
CA PRO A 205 -12.26 0.56 -6.99
C PRO A 205 -10.78 0.54 -6.61
N ALA A 206 -9.93 0.14 -7.55
CA ALA A 206 -8.49 0.09 -7.35
C ALA A 206 -7.89 1.47 -7.10
N VAL A 207 -8.26 2.45 -7.92
CA VAL A 207 -7.84 3.85 -7.76
C VAL A 207 -8.32 4.41 -6.43
N ALA A 208 -9.60 4.22 -6.09
CA ALA A 208 -10.17 4.72 -4.85
C ALA A 208 -9.48 4.13 -3.61
N THR A 209 -9.27 2.81 -3.60
CA THR A 209 -8.63 2.11 -2.48
C THR A 209 -7.20 2.61 -2.27
N GLN A 210 -6.38 2.67 -3.32
CA GLN A 210 -4.99 3.09 -3.17
C GLN A 210 -4.84 4.58 -2.87
N CYS A 211 -5.66 5.43 -3.47
CA CYS A 211 -5.67 6.87 -3.15
C CYS A 211 -6.10 7.11 -1.70
N ALA A 212 -7.14 6.40 -1.23
CA ALA A 212 -7.57 6.49 0.17
C ALA A 212 -6.48 6.00 1.12
N GLY A 213 -5.84 4.86 0.84
CA GLY A 213 -4.72 4.35 1.62
C GLY A 213 -3.59 5.36 1.75
N LEU A 214 -3.17 5.98 0.66
CA LEU A 214 -2.13 7.02 0.68
C LEU A 214 -2.53 8.24 1.50
N ALA A 215 -3.80 8.66 1.40
CA ALA A 215 -4.31 9.80 2.16
C ALA A 215 -4.40 9.49 3.66
N VAL A 216 -4.87 8.29 4.03
CA VAL A 216 -4.91 7.80 5.42
C VAL A 216 -3.50 7.79 6.03
N GLU A 217 -2.50 7.26 5.33
CA GLU A 217 -1.12 7.26 5.80
C GLU A 217 -0.60 8.67 6.07
N LYS A 218 -0.70 9.56 5.07
CA LYS A 218 -0.22 10.94 5.19
C LYS A 218 -0.94 11.72 6.28
N ALA A 219 -2.25 11.51 6.43
CA ALA A 219 -3.04 12.16 7.48
C ALA A 219 -2.68 11.63 8.87
N THR A 220 -2.44 10.32 9.00
CA THR A 220 -1.99 9.72 10.26
C THR A 220 -0.61 10.25 10.66
N ASP A 221 0.33 10.34 9.72
CA ASP A 221 1.66 10.91 9.97
C ASP A 221 1.59 12.39 10.39
N ALA A 222 0.69 13.17 9.77
CA ALA A 222 0.47 14.56 10.15
C ALA A 222 -0.17 14.67 11.55
N ALA A 223 -1.16 13.84 11.86
CA ALA A 223 -1.80 13.81 13.18
C ALA A 223 -0.82 13.41 14.29
N ASN A 224 0.05 12.43 14.06
CA ASN A 224 1.11 12.02 14.98
C ASN A 224 2.11 13.16 15.28
N LYS A 225 2.29 14.08 14.31
CA LYS A 225 3.11 15.31 14.47
C LYS A 225 2.32 16.48 15.06
N GLN A 226 1.09 16.26 15.50
CA GLN A 226 0.17 17.29 16.00
C GLN A 226 -0.21 18.37 14.94
N GLU A 227 -0.07 18.04 13.65
CA GLU A 227 -0.45 18.89 12.52
C GLU A 227 -1.92 18.64 12.12
N THR A 228 -2.87 18.76 13.04
CA THR A 228 -4.28 18.38 12.87
C THR A 228 -4.95 19.05 11.66
N GLN A 229 -4.68 20.35 11.44
CA GLN A 229 -5.25 21.06 10.29
C GLN A 229 -4.78 20.48 8.95
N LYS A 230 -3.51 20.08 8.88
CA LYS A 230 -2.92 19.45 7.69
C LYS A 230 -3.50 18.05 7.46
N ALA A 231 -3.66 17.27 8.53
CA ALA A 231 -4.31 15.95 8.46
C ALA A 231 -5.74 16.06 7.89
N THR A 232 -6.54 17.00 8.45
CA THR A 232 -7.90 17.28 7.97
C THR A 232 -7.93 17.71 6.51
N LEU A 233 -7.01 18.58 6.08
CA LEU A 233 -6.93 19.04 4.68
C LEU A 233 -6.64 17.89 3.73
N ILE A 234 -5.66 17.04 4.05
CA ILE A 234 -5.30 15.85 3.23
C ILE A 234 -6.52 14.95 3.02
N LEU A 235 -7.28 14.66 4.09
CA LEU A 235 -8.46 13.79 3.98
C LEU A 235 -9.59 14.43 3.17
N LYS A 236 -9.85 15.73 3.33
CA LYS A 236 -10.88 16.45 2.57
C LYS A 236 -10.53 16.55 1.08
N GLU A 237 -9.29 16.81 0.75
CA GLU A 237 -8.82 16.82 -0.65
C GLU A 237 -8.96 15.43 -1.31
N ALA A 238 -8.60 14.38 -0.58
CA ALA A 238 -8.76 13.01 -1.07
C ALA A 238 -10.24 12.64 -1.26
N LEU A 239 -11.12 13.00 -0.31
CA LEU A 239 -12.57 12.80 -0.45
C LEU A 239 -13.12 13.49 -1.69
N THR A 240 -12.78 14.76 -1.91
CA THR A 240 -13.22 15.52 -3.08
C THR A 240 -12.79 14.84 -4.38
N LYS A 241 -11.55 14.34 -4.43
CA LYS A 241 -11.04 13.59 -5.60
C LYS A 241 -11.82 12.29 -5.83
N LEU A 242 -12.08 11.50 -4.79
CA LEU A 242 -12.80 10.24 -4.94
C LEU A 242 -14.27 10.46 -5.33
N GLU A 243 -14.91 11.49 -4.79
CA GLU A 243 -16.28 11.87 -5.14
C GLU A 243 -16.39 12.37 -6.60
N SER A 244 -15.30 12.90 -7.18
CA SER A 244 -15.24 13.35 -8.58
C SER A 244 -14.99 12.24 -9.61
N LEU A 245 -14.73 10.98 -9.19
CA LEU A 245 -14.46 9.86 -10.11
C LEU A 245 -15.70 9.39 -10.92
N GLY A 246 -16.83 10.04 -10.77
CA GLY A 246 -18.06 9.80 -11.56
C GLY A 246 -18.93 8.67 -11.02
N ASN A 247 -18.39 7.57 -10.51
CA ASN A 247 -19.16 6.47 -9.90
C ASN A 247 -18.80 6.29 -8.42
N VAL A 248 -19.44 7.09 -7.57
CA VAL A 248 -19.22 7.12 -6.12
C VAL A 248 -19.46 5.75 -5.46
N ALA A 249 -20.41 4.97 -5.98
CA ALA A 249 -20.69 3.64 -5.44
C ALA A 249 -19.50 2.68 -5.56
N LYS A 250 -18.76 2.75 -6.68
CA LYS A 250 -17.54 1.96 -6.88
C LYS A 250 -16.34 2.44 -6.04
N ALA A 251 -16.39 3.66 -5.51
CA ALA A 251 -15.38 4.25 -4.62
C ALA A 251 -15.77 4.19 -3.13
N ALA A 252 -16.90 3.56 -2.78
CA ALA A 252 -17.51 3.63 -1.45
C ALA A 252 -16.57 3.24 -0.32
N ASP A 253 -15.80 2.17 -0.44
CA ASP A 253 -14.90 1.66 0.60
C ASP A 253 -13.79 2.67 0.91
N GLY A 254 -13.18 3.25 -0.15
CA GLY A 254 -12.18 4.30 0.01
C GLY A 254 -12.74 5.55 0.67
N ILE A 255 -13.93 6.00 0.23
CA ILE A 255 -14.63 7.15 0.80
C ILE A 255 -14.98 6.91 2.27
N GLN A 256 -15.46 5.73 2.63
CA GLN A 256 -15.78 5.37 4.00
C GLN A 256 -14.55 5.38 4.90
N ALA A 257 -13.43 4.83 4.44
CA ALA A 257 -12.17 4.85 5.19
C ALA A 257 -11.72 6.29 5.50
N LEU A 258 -11.78 7.18 4.51
CA LEU A 258 -11.42 8.60 4.69
C LEU A 258 -12.37 9.33 5.66
N ARG A 259 -13.68 9.13 5.51
CA ARG A 259 -14.69 9.77 6.38
C ARG A 259 -14.56 9.31 7.83
N SER A 260 -14.30 8.01 8.06
CA SER A 260 -14.12 7.47 9.40
C SER A 260 -12.93 8.12 10.12
N LEU A 261 -11.78 8.24 9.44
CA LEU A 261 -10.59 8.86 10.02
C LEU A 261 -10.79 10.37 10.23
N LEU A 262 -11.42 11.04 9.25
CA LEU A 262 -11.72 12.48 9.34
C LEU A 262 -12.61 12.79 10.55
N SER A 263 -13.65 11.99 10.77
CA SER A 263 -14.56 12.16 11.93
C SER A 263 -13.81 12.09 13.26
N ILE A 264 -12.89 11.14 13.41
CA ILE A 264 -12.08 11.00 14.63
C ILE A 264 -11.19 12.24 14.83
N ILE A 265 -10.51 12.68 13.78
CA ILE A 265 -9.60 13.82 13.85
C ILE A 265 -10.39 15.13 14.14
N GLU A 266 -11.56 15.31 13.54
CA GLU A 266 -12.40 16.49 13.79
C GLU A 266 -13.02 16.48 15.20
N GLU A 267 -13.37 15.31 15.74
CA GLU A 267 -13.97 15.20 17.07
C GLU A 267 -12.94 15.34 18.20
N TYR A 268 -11.77 14.69 18.06
CA TYR A 268 -10.79 14.62 19.16
C TYR A 268 -9.54 15.48 18.94
N GLY A 269 -9.34 16.05 17.74
CA GLY A 269 -8.19 16.88 17.40
C GLY A 269 -6.87 16.09 17.22
N THR A 270 -6.85 14.80 17.57
CA THR A 270 -5.68 13.92 17.49
C THR A 270 -6.13 12.48 17.35
N LEU A 271 -5.18 11.60 17.06
CA LEU A 271 -5.38 10.15 17.11
C LEU A 271 -4.76 9.60 18.40
N ASP A 272 -5.50 8.73 19.10
CA ASP A 272 -4.84 7.94 20.14
C ASP A 272 -3.84 6.93 19.50
N PRO A 273 -2.84 6.45 20.26
CA PRO A 273 -1.80 5.59 19.72
C PRO A 273 -2.35 4.32 19.04
N ARG A 274 -3.41 3.73 19.56
CA ARG A 274 -4.02 2.53 18.98
C ARG A 274 -4.75 2.83 17.68
N ALA A 275 -5.50 3.93 17.62
CA ALA A 275 -6.15 4.37 16.40
C ALA A 275 -5.14 4.70 15.30
N ALA A 276 -4.01 5.34 15.64
CA ALA A 276 -2.94 5.63 14.71
C ALA A 276 -2.33 4.35 14.11
N LYS A 277 -2.03 3.33 14.94
CA LYS A 277 -1.52 2.02 14.49
C LYS A 277 -2.50 1.29 13.59
N SER A 278 -3.78 1.24 13.98
CA SER A 278 -4.82 0.63 13.16
C SER A 278 -4.99 1.34 11.81
N ALA A 279 -4.93 2.68 11.79
CA ALA A 279 -4.97 3.45 10.55
C ALA A 279 -3.76 3.15 9.65
N LYS A 280 -2.56 3.06 10.22
CA LYS A 280 -1.33 2.72 9.50
C LYS A 280 -1.39 1.32 8.90
N PHE A 281 -1.80 0.34 9.69
CA PHE A 281 -2.00 -1.03 9.24
C PHE A 281 -2.98 -1.11 8.05
N ARG A 282 -4.15 -0.47 8.18
CA ARG A 282 -5.14 -0.43 7.10
C ARG A 282 -4.60 0.26 5.85
N SER A 283 -3.91 1.39 5.98
CA SER A 283 -3.34 2.10 4.84
C SER A 283 -2.33 1.23 4.08
N SER A 284 -1.46 0.51 4.80
CA SER A 284 -0.49 -0.42 4.21
C SER A 284 -1.19 -1.51 3.39
N HIS A 285 -2.24 -2.12 3.95
CA HIS A 285 -3.01 -3.13 3.23
C HIS A 285 -3.74 -2.57 2.01
N MET A 286 -4.43 -1.44 2.14
CA MET A 286 -5.10 -0.77 1.01
C MET A 286 -4.13 -0.48 -0.14
N ARG A 287 -2.90 -0.08 0.18
CA ARG A 287 -1.88 0.26 -0.83
C ARG A 287 -1.19 -0.94 -1.44
N LYS A 288 -1.15 -2.09 -0.77
CA LYS A 288 -0.62 -3.34 -1.34
C LYS A 288 -1.60 -4.03 -2.26
N MET A 289 -2.91 -3.87 -2.03
CA MET A 289 -3.99 -4.49 -2.83
C MET A 289 -3.68 -5.93 -3.28
N LYS A 290 -3.14 -6.73 -2.36
CA LYS A 290 -3.07 -8.17 -2.56
C LYS A 290 -4.38 -8.76 -2.09
N SER A 291 -5.10 -9.43 -2.99
CA SER A 291 -6.27 -10.20 -2.58
C SER A 291 -5.80 -11.39 -1.72
N MET A 292 -6.09 -11.37 -0.44
CA MET A 292 -5.79 -12.49 0.46
C MET A 292 -7.06 -12.98 1.12
N ALA A 293 -7.21 -14.29 1.21
CA ALA A 293 -8.22 -14.93 2.06
C ALA A 293 -8.05 -14.56 3.56
N ALA A 294 -6.86 -14.11 3.98
CA ALA A 294 -6.56 -13.65 5.33
C ALA A 294 -7.27 -12.35 5.74
N TRP A 295 -7.90 -11.61 4.80
CA TRP A 295 -8.68 -10.41 5.12
C TRP A 295 -9.94 -10.70 5.94
N THR A 296 -10.45 -11.93 5.88
CA THR A 296 -11.63 -12.35 6.66
C THR A 296 -11.37 -12.41 8.17
N LEU A 297 -10.10 -12.36 8.61
CA LEU A 297 -9.77 -12.33 10.04
C LEU A 297 -9.98 -10.95 10.67
N ASP A 298 -10.18 -9.90 9.87
CA ASP A 298 -10.31 -8.51 10.32
C ASP A 298 -11.74 -7.95 10.22
N GLU A 299 -12.75 -8.77 9.87
CA GLU A 299 -14.17 -8.35 9.93
C GLU A 299 -14.61 -7.93 11.34
N GLU A 300 -13.83 -8.28 12.39
CA GLU A 300 -14.01 -7.82 13.76
C GLU A 300 -13.06 -6.67 14.18
N ALA A 301 -12.28 -6.09 13.26
CA ALA A 301 -11.58 -4.84 13.59
C ALA A 301 -12.64 -3.83 14.03
N PRO A 302 -12.56 -3.26 15.26
CA PRO A 302 -13.59 -2.37 15.75
C PRO A 302 -13.78 -1.25 14.74
N SER A 303 -15.00 -1.15 14.19
CA SER A 303 -15.38 0.02 13.44
C SER A 303 -15.02 1.22 14.33
N TYR A 304 -14.40 2.27 13.80
CA TYR A 304 -14.08 3.47 14.59
C TYR A 304 -15.24 4.00 15.44
N SER A 305 -16.46 3.58 15.14
CA SER A 305 -17.69 3.93 15.91
C SER A 305 -17.80 3.25 17.28
N MET A 306 -16.98 2.27 17.66
CA MET A 306 -17.06 1.59 18.97
C MET A 306 -16.04 2.03 20.01
N MET A 307 -15.10 2.90 19.68
CA MET A 307 -14.22 3.50 20.69
C MET A 307 -14.88 4.71 21.35
N LYS A 308 -15.88 4.47 22.19
CA LYS A 308 -16.29 5.46 23.19
C LYS A 308 -15.22 5.51 24.27
N ILE A 309 -14.34 6.50 24.18
CA ILE A 309 -13.45 6.86 25.27
C ILE A 309 -14.36 7.41 26.37
N THR A 310 -14.49 6.70 27.48
CA THR A 310 -15.08 7.22 28.68
C THR A 310 -14.14 8.32 29.20
N PRO A 311 -14.55 9.59 29.36
CA PRO A 311 -13.68 10.60 29.92
C PRO A 311 -13.32 10.19 31.34
N GLN A 312 -12.02 10.09 31.65
CA GLN A 312 -11.57 10.01 33.04
C GLN A 312 -11.96 11.31 33.70
N ASN A 313 -12.96 11.24 34.58
CA ASN A 313 -13.25 12.29 35.54
C ASN A 313 -12.06 12.40 36.49
N ASN A 314 -11.19 13.36 36.26
CA ASN A 314 -10.34 13.92 37.30
C ASN A 314 -11.23 14.63 38.28
N SER A 315 -11.77 13.93 39.25
CA SER A 315 -12.27 14.54 40.47
C SER A 315 -11.06 14.92 41.31
N ASP A 316 -10.69 16.19 41.22
CA ASP A 316 -9.92 16.89 42.24
C ASP A 316 -10.60 16.67 43.59
N ASP A 317 -9.99 15.85 44.43
CA ASP A 317 -10.37 15.78 45.85
C ASP A 317 -9.43 16.70 46.65
N THR A 318 -9.77 18.00 46.57
CA THR A 318 -9.30 18.99 47.55
C THR A 318 -10.31 19.08 48.65
N SER A 319 -10.13 18.35 49.73
CA SER A 319 -10.67 18.78 51.07
C SER A 319 -9.96 18.03 52.21
N LYS A 320 -9.05 18.71 52.85
CA LYS A 320 -9.15 19.13 54.28
C LYS A 320 -9.07 18.01 55.32
N SER A 321 -8.05 18.02 56.04
CA SER A 321 -7.92 18.35 57.46
C SER A 321 -6.68 17.73 58.01
#